data_fc07ff889762b2e50e3b85f761c8216a
#
_entry.id   fc07ff889762b2e50e3b85f761c8216a
#
_cell.length_a   1.000
_cell.length_b   1.000
_cell.length_c   1.000
_cell.angle_alpha   90.00
_cell.angle_beta   90.00
_cell.angle_gamma   90.00
#
_symmetry.space_group_name_H-M   'P 1'
#
loop_
_entity.id
_entity.type
_entity.pdbx_description
1 polymer ?
#
loop_
_entity_poly.entity_id
_entity_poly.type
_entity_poly.pdbx_seq_one_letter_code
_entity_poly.pdbx_strand_id
1 'polypeptide(L)'
;MVKKGLPVVREDVAKGVTVSTYALLDPLADYHAERVVAKEGRYEFDICTPSGKIDGVRLGVPGFHNVENAVAAAAMALRAGATAQDVKDACLTFRGDRRRFEIKVETPTAMVIDDYAHHPQEIRTTIESVRSLYPGRRLTVAFQPHLYTRTRDLADDFAEALSLADRTWLIDIYPAREKPIPGVRSAMLLEKMKSGVGRMSTKNSLADDIVSESFDIVVVMGAGDIDRLVPQVAKRVAEESAKA
;
A
#
# COMPACT_ATOMS: atom_id res chain seq x y z
N MET A 1 17.88 0.58 16.11
CA MET A 1 17.65 0.41 14.64
C MET A 1 17.06 1.67 14.09
N VAL A 2 17.60 2.21 13.01
CA VAL A 2 17.18 3.47 12.38
C VAL A 2 17.10 3.29 10.87
N LYS A 3 16.03 3.83 10.23
CA LYS A 3 15.96 3.86 8.77
C LYS A 3 17.05 4.80 8.23
N LYS A 4 17.82 4.32 7.26
CA LYS A 4 18.86 5.12 6.63
C LYS A 4 18.26 6.31 5.89
N GLY A 5 18.91 7.47 5.99
CA GLY A 5 18.44 8.74 5.41
C GLY A 5 17.54 9.55 6.35
N LEU A 6 17.07 8.99 7.47
CA LEU A 6 16.44 9.81 8.49
C LEU A 6 17.52 10.54 9.33
N PRO A 7 17.32 11.80 9.70
CA PRO A 7 18.21 12.53 10.58
C PRO A 7 18.21 11.82 11.96
N VAL A 8 19.33 11.16 12.29
CA VAL A 8 19.59 10.69 13.64
C VAL A 8 20.42 11.75 14.31
N VAL A 9 19.85 12.39 15.31
CA VAL A 9 20.61 13.30 16.15
C VAL A 9 21.50 12.42 17.05
N ARG A 10 22.80 12.35 16.73
CA ARG A 10 23.76 11.53 17.50
C ARG A 10 23.79 11.89 18.99
N GLU A 11 23.42 13.11 19.32
CA GLU A 11 23.29 13.61 20.68
C GLU A 11 22.16 12.93 21.48
N ASP A 12 21.14 12.40 20.79
CA ASP A 12 20.01 11.69 21.42
C ASP A 12 20.34 10.22 21.68
N VAL A 13 21.48 9.73 21.20
CA VAL A 13 21.90 8.34 21.44
C VAL A 13 22.71 8.28 22.73
N ALA A 14 22.17 7.61 23.74
CA ALA A 14 22.86 7.42 25.00
C ALA A 14 24.24 6.73 24.79
N LYS A 15 25.24 7.11 25.59
CA LYS A 15 26.58 6.50 25.53
C LYS A 15 26.47 4.99 25.66
N GLY A 16 27.15 4.26 24.78
CA GLY A 16 27.16 2.78 24.79
C GLY A 16 26.05 2.13 23.97
N VAL A 17 25.15 2.91 23.35
CA VAL A 17 24.12 2.37 22.44
C VAL A 17 24.69 2.20 21.03
N THR A 18 24.61 1.00 20.49
CA THR A 18 24.96 0.71 19.10
C THR A 18 23.78 1.06 18.18
N VAL A 19 24.00 1.94 17.22
CA VAL A 19 23.02 2.27 16.18
C VAL A 19 23.32 1.41 14.96
N SER A 20 22.30 0.71 14.47
CA SER A 20 22.34 0.01 13.18
C SER A 20 21.28 0.61 12.25
N THR A 21 21.61 0.65 10.97
CA THR A 21 20.76 1.21 9.93
C THR A 21 20.08 0.13 9.10
N TYR A 22 18.90 0.43 8.57
CA TYR A 22 18.24 -0.39 7.58
C TYR A 22 17.71 0.45 6.43
N ALA A 23 17.57 -0.17 5.29
CA ALA A 23 16.96 0.42 4.10
C ALA A 23 16.34 -0.65 3.22
N LEU A 24 15.48 -0.23 2.27
CA LEU A 24 14.93 -1.16 1.29
C LEU A 24 16.03 -1.69 0.35
N LEU A 25 16.69 -0.82 -0.41
CA LEU A 25 17.66 -1.19 -1.46
C LEU A 25 18.99 -0.42 -1.36
N ASP A 26 19.26 0.28 -0.27
CA ASP A 26 20.53 1.02 -0.12
C ASP A 26 21.62 0.11 0.46
N PRO A 27 22.62 -0.32 -0.35
CA PRO A 27 23.67 -1.24 0.09
C PRO A 27 24.61 -0.65 1.13
N LEU A 28 24.52 0.65 1.39
CA LEU A 28 25.28 1.30 2.46
C LEU A 28 24.58 1.22 3.82
N ALA A 29 23.37 0.65 3.91
CA ALA A 29 22.73 0.33 5.19
C ALA A 29 23.25 -1.00 5.72
N ASP A 30 23.32 -1.14 7.07
CA ASP A 30 23.75 -2.38 7.71
C ASP A 30 22.85 -3.58 7.35
N TYR A 31 21.55 -3.30 7.16
CA TYR A 31 20.55 -4.27 6.72
C TYR A 31 19.78 -3.71 5.53
N HIS A 32 19.75 -4.45 4.43
CA HIS A 32 19.02 -4.04 3.22
C HIS A 32 18.56 -5.24 2.42
N ALA A 33 17.57 -5.04 1.54
CA ALA A 33 17.16 -6.06 0.60
C ALA A 33 17.99 -5.99 -0.69
N GLU A 34 18.19 -7.15 -1.31
CA GLU A 34 18.73 -7.28 -2.66
C GLU A 34 17.86 -8.21 -3.49
N ARG A 35 17.97 -8.14 -4.82
CA ARG A 35 17.29 -9.02 -5.79
C ARG A 35 15.78 -9.12 -5.54
N VAL A 36 15.13 -7.99 -5.25
CA VAL A 36 13.68 -7.96 -5.03
C VAL A 36 12.96 -8.25 -6.33
N VAL A 37 12.28 -9.38 -6.42
CA VAL A 37 11.52 -9.81 -7.60
C VAL A 37 10.07 -10.10 -7.23
N ALA A 38 9.16 -9.73 -8.14
CA ALA A 38 7.76 -10.12 -8.05
C ALA A 38 7.59 -11.53 -8.64
N LYS A 39 7.04 -12.45 -7.85
CA LYS A 39 6.80 -13.83 -8.28
C LYS A 39 5.50 -14.34 -7.65
N GLU A 40 4.59 -14.82 -8.48
CA GLU A 40 3.32 -15.40 -8.04
C GLU A 40 2.53 -14.48 -7.07
N GLY A 41 2.45 -13.16 -7.39
CA GLY A 41 1.73 -12.18 -6.58
C GLY A 41 2.41 -11.81 -5.25
N ARG A 42 3.67 -12.19 -5.04
CA ARG A 42 4.45 -11.93 -3.83
C ARG A 42 5.85 -11.45 -4.17
N TYR A 43 6.56 -10.91 -3.18
CA TYR A 43 7.97 -10.56 -3.32
C TYR A 43 8.86 -11.67 -2.78
N GLU A 44 9.90 -11.99 -3.57
CA GLU A 44 11.04 -12.81 -3.17
C GLU A 44 12.31 -11.94 -3.24
N PHE A 45 13.14 -11.99 -2.21
CA PHE A 45 14.33 -11.14 -2.09
C PHE A 45 15.36 -11.77 -1.15
N ASP A 46 16.55 -11.20 -1.13
CA ASP A 46 17.55 -11.53 -0.12
C ASP A 46 17.65 -10.40 0.90
N ILE A 47 18.06 -10.75 2.13
CA ILE A 47 18.37 -9.77 3.17
C ILE A 47 19.87 -9.81 3.44
N CYS A 48 20.56 -8.71 3.14
CA CYS A 48 21.94 -8.48 3.52
C CYS A 48 22.02 -8.00 4.97
N THR A 49 22.96 -8.53 5.72
CA THR A 49 23.20 -8.23 7.12
C THR A 49 24.70 -8.07 7.39
N PRO A 50 25.14 -7.46 8.51
CA PRO A 50 26.56 -7.39 8.85
C PRO A 50 27.24 -8.76 9.03
N SER A 51 26.46 -9.82 9.29
CA SER A 51 26.97 -11.17 9.51
C SER A 51 26.87 -12.10 8.31
N GLY A 52 26.34 -11.62 7.19
CA GLY A 52 26.14 -12.43 5.98
C GLY A 52 24.79 -12.16 5.33
N LYS A 53 24.35 -13.05 4.47
CA LYS A 53 23.16 -12.90 3.66
C LYS A 53 22.13 -13.99 3.93
N ILE A 54 20.85 -13.63 3.94
CA ILE A 54 19.74 -14.58 3.99
C ILE A 54 19.11 -14.59 2.60
N ASP A 55 19.35 -15.65 1.85
CA ASP A 55 18.88 -15.79 0.47
C ASP A 55 17.43 -16.28 0.41
N GLY A 56 16.67 -15.82 -0.59
CA GLY A 56 15.37 -16.36 -0.97
C GLY A 56 14.30 -16.20 0.10
N VAL A 57 14.24 -15.04 0.73
CA VAL A 57 13.14 -14.67 1.66
C VAL A 57 11.88 -14.42 0.84
N ARG A 58 10.77 -15.08 1.17
CA ARG A 58 9.46 -14.86 0.55
C ARG A 58 8.52 -14.19 1.54
N LEU A 59 7.82 -13.13 1.10
CA LEU A 59 6.80 -12.51 1.92
C LEU A 59 5.46 -13.25 1.82
N GLY A 60 4.83 -13.50 2.97
CA GLY A 60 3.46 -13.97 3.06
C GLY A 60 2.42 -12.90 2.68
N VAL A 61 2.84 -11.64 2.61
CA VAL A 61 2.00 -10.48 2.30
C VAL A 61 2.55 -9.73 1.08
N PRO A 62 1.69 -9.18 0.22
CA PRO A 62 2.10 -8.33 -0.88
C PRO A 62 2.48 -6.92 -0.39
N GLY A 63 2.94 -6.07 -1.32
CA GLY A 63 3.30 -4.68 -1.05
C GLY A 63 4.80 -4.47 -0.91
N PHE A 64 5.35 -3.58 -1.76
CA PHE A 64 6.79 -3.30 -1.80
C PHE A 64 7.33 -2.71 -0.49
N HIS A 65 6.51 -1.91 0.19
CA HIS A 65 6.82 -1.39 1.53
C HIS A 65 6.98 -2.49 2.59
N ASN A 66 6.33 -3.65 2.40
CA ASN A 66 6.46 -4.78 3.31
C ASN A 66 7.82 -5.48 3.18
N VAL A 67 8.53 -5.32 2.06
CA VAL A 67 9.93 -5.76 1.93
C VAL A 67 10.80 -4.95 2.90
N GLU A 68 10.67 -3.63 2.93
CA GLU A 68 11.42 -2.77 3.86
C GLU A 68 11.07 -3.08 5.32
N ASN A 69 9.78 -3.28 5.61
CA ASN A 69 9.32 -3.67 6.95
C ASN A 69 9.92 -5.02 7.39
N ALA A 70 9.99 -6.00 6.47
CA ALA A 70 10.59 -7.30 6.72
C ALA A 70 12.10 -7.19 7.00
N VAL A 71 12.83 -6.34 6.26
CA VAL A 71 14.25 -6.06 6.54
C VAL A 71 14.43 -5.49 7.94
N ALA A 72 13.61 -4.51 8.33
CA ALA A 72 13.67 -3.91 9.66
C ALA A 72 13.33 -4.93 10.78
N ALA A 73 12.30 -5.74 10.59
CA ALA A 73 11.88 -6.78 11.52
C ALA A 73 12.94 -7.87 11.65
N ALA A 74 13.50 -8.34 10.53
CA ALA A 74 14.58 -9.32 10.51
C ALA A 74 15.82 -8.80 11.25
N ALA A 75 16.22 -7.55 11.04
CA ALA A 75 17.33 -6.93 11.72
C ALA A 75 17.16 -6.92 13.23
N MET A 76 15.96 -6.66 13.74
CA MET A 76 15.66 -6.70 15.18
C MET A 76 15.62 -8.14 15.69
N ALA A 77 14.99 -9.07 14.97
CA ALA A 77 14.88 -10.48 15.37
C ALA A 77 16.25 -11.16 15.46
N LEU A 78 17.12 -10.96 14.44
CA LEU A 78 18.48 -11.50 14.44
C LEU A 78 19.31 -10.99 15.62
N ARG A 79 19.17 -9.71 15.99
CA ARG A 79 19.83 -9.15 17.17
C ARG A 79 19.27 -9.71 18.48
N ALA A 80 18.02 -10.16 18.48
CA ALA A 80 17.40 -10.87 19.60
C ALA A 80 17.72 -12.37 19.64
N GLY A 81 18.51 -12.90 18.70
CA GLY A 81 18.95 -14.28 18.68
C GLY A 81 18.18 -15.22 17.74
N ALA A 82 17.27 -14.68 16.91
CA ALA A 82 16.61 -15.48 15.88
C ALA A 82 17.62 -15.95 14.82
N THR A 83 17.34 -17.11 14.22
CA THR A 83 18.12 -17.66 13.11
C THR A 83 17.65 -17.11 11.76
N ALA A 84 18.46 -17.30 10.73
CA ALA A 84 18.05 -17.00 9.35
C ALA A 84 16.80 -17.81 8.93
N GLN A 85 16.66 -19.04 9.40
CA GLN A 85 15.49 -19.86 9.11
C GLN A 85 14.23 -19.31 9.80
N ASP A 86 14.34 -18.86 11.06
CA ASP A 86 13.20 -18.23 11.77
C ASP A 86 12.70 -16.99 11.01
N VAL A 87 13.63 -16.18 10.47
CA VAL A 87 13.28 -15.01 9.66
C VAL A 87 12.51 -15.43 8.39
N LYS A 88 12.99 -16.45 7.67
CA LYS A 88 12.31 -16.95 6.45
C LYS A 88 10.92 -17.47 6.76
N ASP A 89 10.78 -18.27 7.80
CA ASP A 89 9.50 -18.87 8.20
C ASP A 89 8.51 -17.81 8.67
N ALA A 90 8.95 -16.84 9.45
CA ALA A 90 8.14 -15.73 9.90
C ALA A 90 7.67 -14.86 8.71
N CYS A 91 8.57 -14.49 7.80
CA CYS A 91 8.19 -13.72 6.61
C CYS A 91 7.17 -14.46 5.73
N LEU A 92 7.34 -15.77 5.54
CA LEU A 92 6.44 -16.58 4.72
C LEU A 92 5.06 -16.76 5.35
N THR A 93 5.01 -16.94 6.66
CA THR A 93 3.77 -17.25 7.40
C THR A 93 3.01 -16.02 7.87
N PHE A 94 3.63 -14.85 7.89
CA PHE A 94 2.96 -13.60 8.24
C PHE A 94 1.81 -13.30 7.27
N ARG A 95 0.63 -12.96 7.79
CA ARG A 95 -0.59 -12.73 7.02
C ARG A 95 -0.98 -11.25 6.91
N GLY A 96 -0.14 -10.35 7.43
CA GLY A 96 -0.36 -8.91 7.39
C GLY A 96 -1.30 -8.39 8.47
N ASP A 97 -1.52 -7.11 8.41
CA ASP A 97 -2.47 -6.38 9.23
C ASP A 97 -3.74 -6.08 8.42
N ARG A 98 -4.85 -5.91 9.13
CA ARG A 98 -6.10 -5.48 8.49
C ARG A 98 -5.90 -4.15 7.79
N ARG A 99 -6.48 -4.03 6.58
CA ARG A 99 -6.42 -2.82 5.76
C ARG A 99 -4.98 -2.37 5.40
N ARG A 100 -4.04 -3.31 5.27
CA ARG A 100 -2.70 -3.06 4.74
C ARG A 100 -2.41 -4.02 3.61
N PHE A 101 -2.80 -3.62 2.39
CA PHE A 101 -2.79 -4.48 1.20
C PHE A 101 -3.51 -5.82 1.47
N GLU A 102 -4.67 -5.75 2.14
CA GLU A 102 -5.41 -6.95 2.54
C GLU A 102 -6.26 -7.46 1.38
N ILE A 103 -5.97 -8.64 0.87
CA ILE A 103 -6.74 -9.27 -0.20
C ILE A 103 -8.07 -9.78 0.38
N LYS A 104 -9.18 -9.25 -0.13
CA LYS A 104 -10.55 -9.60 0.29
C LYS A 104 -11.22 -10.58 -0.65
N VAL A 105 -10.90 -10.50 -1.94
CA VAL A 105 -11.36 -11.40 -2.99
C VAL A 105 -10.19 -11.69 -3.90
N GLU A 106 -10.01 -12.95 -4.26
CA GLU A 106 -9.05 -13.39 -5.27
C GLU A 106 -9.70 -14.50 -6.08
N THR A 107 -9.92 -14.21 -7.35
CA THR A 107 -10.44 -15.16 -8.36
C THR A 107 -9.49 -15.19 -9.55
N PRO A 108 -9.63 -16.11 -10.50
CA PRO A 108 -8.81 -16.10 -11.71
C PRO A 108 -8.89 -14.79 -12.51
N THR A 109 -10.04 -14.11 -12.50
CA THR A 109 -10.31 -12.92 -13.31
C THR A 109 -10.33 -11.62 -12.51
N ALA A 110 -10.63 -11.66 -11.20
CA ALA A 110 -10.78 -10.46 -10.38
C ALA A 110 -10.14 -10.55 -9.00
N MET A 111 -9.73 -9.38 -8.47
CA MET A 111 -9.19 -9.23 -7.12
C MET A 111 -9.73 -7.96 -6.46
N VAL A 112 -9.97 -8.03 -5.15
CA VAL A 112 -10.29 -6.86 -4.31
C VAL A 112 -9.27 -6.75 -3.18
N ILE A 113 -8.68 -5.58 -3.04
CA ILE A 113 -7.69 -5.24 -2.01
C ILE A 113 -8.24 -4.10 -1.17
N ASP A 114 -8.14 -4.22 0.16
CA ASP A 114 -8.43 -3.14 1.12
C ASP A 114 -7.10 -2.58 1.65
N ASP A 115 -6.91 -1.26 1.54
CA ASP A 115 -5.70 -0.59 1.99
C ASP A 115 -6.02 0.70 2.76
N TYR A 116 -5.28 0.95 3.82
CA TYR A 116 -5.43 2.13 4.65
C TYR A 116 -4.80 3.39 4.06
N ALA A 117 -4.16 3.29 2.89
CA ALA A 117 -3.45 4.39 2.23
C ALA A 117 -4.35 5.64 2.12
N HIS A 118 -3.85 6.75 2.66
CA HIS A 118 -4.58 8.02 2.77
C HIS A 118 -3.66 9.25 2.64
N HIS A 119 -2.39 9.02 2.32
CA HIS A 119 -1.41 10.03 1.93
C HIS A 119 -0.95 9.76 0.49
N PRO A 120 -0.67 10.78 -0.35
CA PRO A 120 -0.27 10.59 -1.74
C PRO A 120 0.85 9.56 -1.94
N GLN A 121 1.87 9.59 -1.10
CA GLN A 121 2.97 8.64 -1.17
C GLN A 121 2.54 7.20 -0.88
N GLU A 122 1.65 6.98 0.09
CA GLU A 122 1.10 5.67 0.39
C GLU A 122 0.28 5.13 -0.78
N ILE A 123 -0.60 5.97 -1.36
CA ILE A 123 -1.42 5.64 -2.53
C ILE A 123 -0.52 5.24 -3.71
N ARG A 124 0.51 6.04 -4.01
CA ARG A 124 1.49 5.74 -5.05
C ARG A 124 2.14 4.38 -4.82
N THR A 125 2.66 4.16 -3.61
CA THR A 125 3.33 2.91 -3.24
C THR A 125 2.42 1.69 -3.39
N THR A 126 1.14 1.80 -3.01
CA THR A 126 0.17 0.71 -3.17
C THR A 126 -0.12 0.44 -4.64
N ILE A 127 -0.37 1.48 -5.45
CA ILE A 127 -0.62 1.34 -6.90
C ILE A 127 0.59 0.73 -7.61
N GLU A 128 1.80 1.22 -7.35
CA GLU A 128 3.04 0.69 -7.93
C GLU A 128 3.28 -0.76 -7.52
N SER A 129 2.96 -1.13 -6.28
CA SER A 129 3.02 -2.52 -5.81
C SER A 129 2.06 -3.42 -6.59
N VAL A 130 0.81 -2.99 -6.80
CA VAL A 130 -0.15 -3.74 -7.62
C VAL A 130 0.35 -3.90 -9.05
N ARG A 131 0.84 -2.82 -9.67
CA ARG A 131 1.39 -2.86 -11.03
C ARG A 131 2.59 -3.82 -11.16
N SER A 132 3.47 -3.84 -10.16
CA SER A 132 4.63 -4.74 -10.12
C SER A 132 4.24 -6.20 -9.95
N LEU A 133 3.28 -6.49 -9.06
CA LEU A 133 2.87 -7.86 -8.73
C LEU A 133 1.94 -8.47 -9.78
N TYR A 134 1.16 -7.65 -10.48
CA TYR A 134 0.13 -8.07 -11.43
C TYR A 134 0.23 -7.28 -12.74
N PRO A 135 1.33 -7.40 -13.49
CA PRO A 135 1.54 -6.63 -14.71
C PRO A 135 0.44 -6.93 -15.76
N GLY A 136 0.01 -5.87 -16.45
CA GLY A 136 -0.99 -5.95 -17.52
C GLY A 136 -2.45 -6.05 -17.07
N ARG A 137 -2.71 -6.24 -15.76
CA ARG A 137 -4.07 -6.25 -15.23
C ARG A 137 -4.60 -4.83 -15.06
N ARG A 138 -5.89 -4.65 -15.37
CA ARG A 138 -6.58 -3.36 -15.26
C ARG A 138 -6.84 -3.02 -13.78
N LEU A 139 -6.32 -1.87 -13.37
CA LEU A 139 -6.39 -1.40 -11.98
C LEU A 139 -7.44 -0.32 -11.81
N THR A 140 -8.43 -0.60 -10.98
CA THR A 140 -9.43 0.35 -10.50
C THR A 140 -9.16 0.70 -9.04
N VAL A 141 -9.15 1.99 -8.73
CA VAL A 141 -9.02 2.50 -7.37
C VAL A 141 -10.33 3.11 -6.92
N ALA A 142 -10.81 2.77 -5.73
CA ALA A 142 -11.87 3.46 -5.02
C ALA A 142 -11.26 4.23 -3.84
N PHE A 143 -11.35 5.55 -3.83
CA PHE A 143 -10.64 6.37 -2.85
C PHE A 143 -11.56 7.33 -2.11
N GLN A 144 -11.40 7.39 -0.79
CA GLN A 144 -12.00 8.39 0.08
C GLN A 144 -10.93 9.33 0.63
N PRO A 145 -10.87 10.60 0.21
CA PRO A 145 -9.99 11.57 0.86
C PRO A 145 -10.33 11.71 2.34
N HIS A 146 -9.31 11.87 3.16
CA HIS A 146 -9.44 12.01 4.62
C HIS A 146 -8.90 13.37 5.05
N LEU A 147 -9.76 14.18 5.72
CA LEU A 147 -9.56 15.57 6.14
C LEU A 147 -9.63 16.59 4.99
N TYR A 148 -10.35 17.69 5.23
CA TYR A 148 -10.42 18.79 4.28
C TYR A 148 -9.07 19.50 4.11
N THR A 149 -8.36 19.74 5.21
CA THR A 149 -7.04 20.39 5.17
C THR A 149 -6.05 19.60 4.33
N ARG A 150 -5.93 18.29 4.56
CA ARG A 150 -5.03 17.43 3.79
C ARG A 150 -5.42 17.37 2.32
N THR A 151 -6.72 17.26 2.01
CA THR A 151 -7.20 17.21 0.63
C THR A 151 -6.87 18.50 -0.11
N ARG A 152 -7.00 19.65 0.53
CA ARG A 152 -6.63 20.95 -0.03
C ARG A 152 -5.11 21.06 -0.25
N ASP A 153 -4.34 20.78 0.81
CA ASP A 153 -2.90 21.08 0.84
C ASP A 153 -2.09 20.14 -0.07
N LEU A 154 -2.59 18.90 -0.31
CA LEU A 154 -1.92 17.88 -1.12
C LEU A 154 -2.72 17.53 -2.39
N ALA A 155 -3.57 18.43 -2.88
CA ALA A 155 -4.48 18.15 -4.00
C ALA A 155 -3.75 17.71 -5.27
N ASP A 156 -2.64 18.34 -5.62
CA ASP A 156 -1.85 18.02 -6.80
C ASP A 156 -1.18 16.64 -6.66
N ASP A 157 -0.59 16.37 -5.51
CA ASP A 157 0.07 15.09 -5.22
C ASP A 157 -0.94 13.93 -5.20
N PHE A 158 -2.15 14.15 -4.65
CA PHE A 158 -3.23 13.16 -4.73
C PHE A 158 -3.65 12.88 -6.16
N ALA A 159 -3.86 13.93 -6.94
CA ALA A 159 -4.28 13.79 -8.34
C ALA A 159 -3.22 13.05 -9.17
N GLU A 160 -1.94 13.34 -8.96
CA GLU A 160 -0.84 12.63 -9.61
C GLU A 160 -0.81 11.15 -9.23
N ALA A 161 -0.83 10.84 -7.92
CA ALA A 161 -0.78 9.47 -7.43
C ALA A 161 -1.98 8.64 -7.92
N LEU A 162 -3.20 9.17 -7.82
CA LEU A 162 -4.43 8.50 -8.25
C LEU A 162 -4.50 8.32 -9.78
N SER A 163 -3.83 9.19 -10.55
CA SER A 163 -3.75 9.09 -12.01
C SER A 163 -2.86 7.94 -12.50
N LEU A 164 -2.18 7.23 -11.63
CA LEU A 164 -1.43 6.01 -11.95
C LEU A 164 -2.33 4.78 -12.16
N ALA A 165 -3.59 4.84 -11.69
CA ALA A 165 -4.59 3.82 -11.96
C ALA A 165 -5.20 3.95 -13.37
N ASP A 166 -5.84 2.90 -13.88
CA ASP A 166 -6.60 2.96 -15.14
C ASP A 166 -7.95 3.64 -14.92
N ARG A 167 -8.52 3.45 -13.72
CA ARG A 167 -9.75 4.08 -13.27
C ARG A 167 -9.67 4.44 -11.79
N THR A 168 -10.18 5.61 -11.42
CA THR A 168 -10.33 6.02 -10.02
C THR A 168 -11.75 6.51 -9.75
N TRP A 169 -12.41 5.90 -8.78
CA TRP A 169 -13.67 6.35 -8.22
C TRP A 169 -13.44 7.11 -6.93
N LEU A 170 -13.86 8.37 -6.87
CA LEU A 170 -13.77 9.21 -5.68
C LEU A 170 -15.13 9.30 -5.00
N ILE A 171 -15.15 9.14 -3.68
CA ILE A 171 -16.32 9.49 -2.86
C ILE A 171 -16.03 10.74 -2.03
N ASP A 172 -17.05 11.27 -1.36
CA ASP A 172 -16.92 12.48 -0.56
C ASP A 172 -15.86 12.36 0.54
N ILE A 173 -15.23 13.49 0.87
CA ILE A 173 -14.20 13.61 1.91
C ILE A 173 -14.78 13.10 3.25
N TYR A 174 -14.00 12.25 3.93
CA TYR A 174 -14.27 11.91 5.32
C TYR A 174 -13.71 13.02 6.23
N PRO A 175 -14.59 13.78 6.93
CA PRO A 175 -14.16 14.98 7.64
C PRO A 175 -13.40 14.69 8.94
N ALA A 176 -13.59 13.49 9.53
CA ALA A 176 -13.14 13.15 10.88
C ALA A 176 -13.61 14.22 11.90
N ARG A 177 -12.69 15.09 12.36
CA ARG A 177 -12.99 16.16 13.33
C ARG A 177 -13.01 17.55 12.73
N GLU A 178 -12.77 17.66 11.42
CA GLU A 178 -12.72 18.95 10.73
C GLU A 178 -14.11 19.42 10.33
N LYS A 179 -14.30 20.74 10.31
CA LYS A 179 -15.44 21.37 9.67
C LYS A 179 -15.19 21.50 8.17
N PRO A 180 -16.22 21.45 7.33
CA PRO A 180 -16.10 21.70 5.91
C PRO A 180 -15.38 23.04 5.62
N ILE A 181 -14.45 23.02 4.68
CA ILE A 181 -13.75 24.22 4.20
C ILE A 181 -14.41 24.65 2.88
N PRO A 182 -14.86 25.90 2.74
CA PRO A 182 -15.46 26.38 1.52
C PRO A 182 -14.59 26.11 0.28
N GLY A 183 -15.19 25.51 -0.77
CA GLY A 183 -14.49 25.17 -2.02
C GLY A 183 -13.68 23.88 -1.97
N VAL A 184 -13.49 23.24 -0.81
CA VAL A 184 -12.76 21.97 -0.70
C VAL A 184 -13.72 20.78 -0.78
N ARG A 185 -13.58 19.99 -1.82
CA ARG A 185 -14.42 18.80 -2.11
C ARG A 185 -13.59 17.76 -2.87
N SER A 186 -13.99 16.50 -2.84
CA SER A 186 -13.30 15.44 -3.58
C SER A 186 -13.23 15.71 -5.08
N ALA A 187 -14.27 16.32 -5.65
CA ALA A 187 -14.32 16.67 -7.07
C ALA A 187 -13.18 17.59 -7.53
N MET A 188 -12.58 18.40 -6.65
CA MET A 188 -11.41 19.23 -7.01
C MET A 188 -10.20 18.40 -7.42
N LEU A 189 -10.11 17.15 -6.94
CA LEU A 189 -9.03 16.25 -7.36
C LEU A 189 -9.21 15.81 -8.82
N LEU A 190 -10.46 15.62 -9.28
CA LEU A 190 -10.74 15.25 -10.67
C LEU A 190 -10.24 16.29 -11.66
N GLU A 191 -10.38 17.56 -11.31
CA GLU A 191 -9.96 18.70 -12.14
C GLU A 191 -8.45 18.70 -12.40
N LYS A 192 -7.69 18.06 -11.51
CA LYS A 192 -6.22 17.94 -11.53
C LYS A 192 -5.72 16.58 -12.02
N MET A 193 -6.58 15.58 -12.04
CA MET A 193 -6.21 14.24 -12.50
C MET A 193 -6.06 14.16 -14.01
N LYS A 194 -5.34 13.15 -14.49
CA LYS A 194 -5.25 12.81 -15.90
C LYS A 194 -6.66 12.61 -16.47
N SER A 195 -6.92 13.24 -17.60
CA SER A 195 -8.24 13.18 -18.27
C SER A 195 -8.73 11.76 -18.47
N GLY A 196 -9.98 11.52 -18.13
CA GLY A 196 -10.64 10.23 -18.31
C GLY A 196 -10.43 9.19 -17.23
N VAL A 197 -9.45 9.37 -16.30
CA VAL A 197 -9.16 8.41 -15.23
C VAL A 197 -10.16 8.51 -14.08
N GLY A 198 -10.42 9.72 -13.62
CA GLY A 198 -11.25 9.95 -12.42
C GLY A 198 -12.75 10.03 -12.68
N ARG A 199 -13.54 9.57 -11.73
CA ARG A 199 -15.01 9.69 -11.66
C ARG A 199 -15.44 9.96 -10.22
N MET A 200 -16.54 10.68 -10.04
CA MET A 200 -17.22 10.75 -8.74
C MET A 200 -18.16 9.56 -8.58
N SER A 201 -18.29 9.11 -7.35
CA SER A 201 -19.29 8.15 -6.91
C SER A 201 -19.85 8.56 -5.54
N THR A 202 -20.82 7.80 -5.05
CA THR A 202 -21.38 7.93 -3.70
C THR A 202 -21.14 6.64 -2.92
N LYS A 203 -21.26 6.70 -1.58
CA LYS A 203 -21.18 5.49 -0.75
C LYS A 203 -22.21 4.42 -1.16
N ASN A 204 -23.37 4.85 -1.64
CA ASN A 204 -24.45 3.92 -2.00
C ASN A 204 -24.26 3.29 -3.38
N SER A 205 -23.65 4.00 -4.32
CA SER A 205 -23.48 3.53 -5.71
C SER A 205 -22.11 2.95 -6.01
N LEU A 206 -21.10 3.18 -5.16
CA LEU A 206 -19.70 2.85 -5.43
C LEU A 206 -19.49 1.41 -5.95
N ALA A 207 -20.13 0.43 -5.33
CA ALA A 207 -19.94 -0.97 -5.71
C ALA A 207 -20.52 -1.26 -7.11
N ASP A 208 -21.68 -0.68 -7.44
CA ASP A 208 -22.32 -0.82 -8.74
C ASP A 208 -21.57 -0.01 -9.82
N ASP A 209 -21.10 1.18 -9.48
CA ASP A 209 -20.31 2.02 -10.38
C ASP A 209 -18.99 1.30 -10.77
N ILE A 210 -18.31 0.67 -9.80
CA ILE A 210 -17.08 -0.11 -10.09
C ILE A 210 -17.35 -1.22 -11.10
N VAL A 211 -18.41 -2.02 -10.91
CA VAL A 211 -18.70 -3.16 -11.79
C VAL A 211 -19.40 -2.76 -13.09
N SER A 212 -19.81 -1.51 -13.24
CA SER A 212 -20.36 -0.99 -14.50
C SER A 212 -19.29 -0.80 -15.60
N GLU A 213 -18.03 -0.75 -15.22
CA GLU A 213 -16.89 -0.69 -16.13
C GLU A 213 -16.04 -1.98 -16.00
N SER A 214 -15.17 -2.24 -16.98
CA SER A 214 -14.27 -3.39 -16.91
C SER A 214 -13.18 -3.17 -15.85
N PHE A 215 -12.89 -4.19 -15.05
CA PHE A 215 -11.87 -4.22 -14.01
C PHE A 215 -11.22 -5.61 -13.93
N ASP A 216 -9.99 -5.68 -13.43
CA ASP A 216 -9.35 -6.92 -13.03
C ASP A 216 -8.95 -6.85 -11.55
N ILE A 217 -8.45 -5.70 -11.10
CA ILE A 217 -8.08 -5.47 -9.69
C ILE A 217 -8.77 -4.20 -9.21
N VAL A 218 -9.44 -4.29 -8.08
CA VAL A 218 -10.05 -3.17 -7.38
C VAL A 218 -9.31 -2.95 -6.07
N VAL A 219 -8.79 -1.74 -5.85
CA VAL A 219 -8.18 -1.36 -4.58
C VAL A 219 -9.05 -0.30 -3.92
N VAL A 220 -9.54 -0.60 -2.72
CA VAL A 220 -10.31 0.35 -1.90
C VAL A 220 -9.36 1.00 -0.90
N MET A 221 -9.22 2.32 -0.96
CA MET A 221 -8.24 3.07 -0.17
C MET A 221 -8.86 4.21 0.64
N GLY A 222 -8.35 4.40 1.84
CA GLY A 222 -8.70 5.55 2.68
C GLY A 222 -8.72 5.25 4.17
N ALA A 223 -8.46 6.25 5.01
CA ALA A 223 -8.49 6.14 6.47
C ALA A 223 -9.87 6.45 7.09
N GLY A 224 -10.86 6.79 6.26
CA GLY A 224 -12.22 7.07 6.65
C GLY A 224 -13.10 5.81 6.71
N ASP A 225 -14.40 6.02 6.58
CA ASP A 225 -15.40 4.96 6.67
C ASP A 225 -15.67 4.22 5.34
N ILE A 226 -14.81 4.41 4.35
CA ILE A 226 -14.84 3.66 3.09
C ILE A 226 -14.64 2.16 3.33
N ASP A 227 -13.97 1.77 4.41
CA ASP A 227 -13.76 0.37 4.79
C ASP A 227 -15.09 -0.38 4.98
N ARG A 228 -16.14 0.32 5.40
CA ARG A 228 -17.48 -0.26 5.55
C ARG A 228 -18.09 -0.66 4.21
N LEU A 229 -17.62 -0.12 3.10
CA LEU A 229 -18.07 -0.46 1.75
C LEU A 229 -17.33 -1.66 1.16
N VAL A 230 -16.16 -2.02 1.73
CA VAL A 230 -15.33 -3.13 1.23
C VAL A 230 -16.11 -4.45 1.12
N PRO A 231 -16.93 -4.88 2.10
CA PRO A 231 -17.70 -6.12 1.95
C PRO A 231 -18.69 -6.09 0.78
N GLN A 232 -19.33 -4.93 0.53
CA GLN A 232 -20.26 -4.77 -0.58
C GLN A 232 -19.52 -4.76 -1.93
N VAL A 233 -18.40 -4.03 -2.04
CA VAL A 233 -17.54 -4.03 -3.23
C VAL A 233 -17.04 -5.44 -3.52
N ALA A 234 -16.53 -6.14 -2.50
CA ALA A 234 -16.02 -7.49 -2.62
C ALA A 234 -17.09 -8.47 -3.13
N LYS A 235 -18.30 -8.39 -2.59
CA LYS A 235 -19.44 -9.20 -3.02
C LYS A 235 -19.79 -8.93 -4.49
N ARG A 236 -19.95 -7.65 -4.88
CA ARG A 236 -20.33 -7.26 -6.25
C ARG A 236 -19.26 -7.66 -7.27
N VAL A 237 -17.98 -7.46 -6.95
CA VAL A 237 -16.86 -7.87 -7.80
C VAL A 237 -16.82 -9.40 -7.97
N ALA A 238 -17.01 -10.16 -6.89
CA ALA A 238 -17.05 -11.63 -6.98
C ALA A 238 -18.23 -12.13 -7.83
N GLU A 239 -19.42 -11.54 -7.65
CA GLU A 239 -20.62 -11.87 -8.44
C GLU A 239 -20.42 -11.58 -9.93
N GLU A 240 -19.78 -10.46 -10.27
CA GLU A 240 -19.53 -10.09 -11.67
C GLU A 240 -18.44 -10.95 -12.30
N SER A 241 -17.37 -11.25 -11.54
CA SER A 241 -16.31 -12.17 -11.96
C SER A 241 -16.81 -13.58 -12.25
N ALA A 242 -17.87 -14.03 -11.59
CA ALA A 242 -18.45 -15.35 -11.81
C ALA A 242 -19.31 -15.47 -13.10
N LYS A 243 -19.63 -14.33 -13.73
CA LYS A 243 -20.40 -14.27 -14.99
C LYS A 243 -19.50 -14.28 -16.23
N ALA A 244 -18.21 -13.96 -16.04
CA ALA A 244 -17.20 -13.87 -17.10
C ALA A 244 -16.48 -15.18 -17.33
#